data_60b1aaa0e8c8a99eef6ea48261bba651
#
_entry.id   60b1aaa0e8c8a99eef6ea48261bba651
#
_cell.length_a   1.000
_cell.length_b   1.000
_cell.length_c   1.000
_cell.angle_alpha   90.00
_cell.angle_beta   90.00
_cell.angle_gamma   90.00
#
_symmetry.space_group_name_H-M   'P 1'
#
loop_
_entity.id
_entity.type
_entity.pdbx_description
1 polymer ?
#
loop_
_entity_poly.entity_id
_entity_poly.type
_entity_poly.pdbx_seq_one_letter_code
_entity_poly.pdbx_strand_id
1 'polypeptide(L)'
;MLHFQSLLKSLMVVGISLLSGVPFESIALGSARPAQTPLVTVADLDVGESATLKLHDGTQATVKLLDLKETRDDIRNAVRQAVVTVEVNGKSVSLVSCTYRLPVTFANVQIDCPITKGYLQKSNKENAWGLTKDARLRLWPAGSPWMEPGTFVYPAKQCWFATDTQMANVPTFVDGGEVPANKNIYYHYGLDFGGAEGMVDVVAATDGLVVSSGLEKLPGYDDSPVAPRYDVIYILDERGWFYRYSHLYKIEDFVKPGQRVKMGQKIGVLGKEGGSGGWSHLHFDISCRQPSGLWGIQSGYAFIWEAYQREHHPEIIAVARPHHVAWAGDAVELDATRSWSREGAIEKFEWTFCDGTSATGPRVRRTYDKPGEYNEIVKVTDASGDIDYDFAVVQVIDKNHPDQVPPTIHAAYYPTFDLKPGDEITFKVRSFRTREGSEVWDFGDGSPKVTVQSDGNAKVHDPNGYAVTTHRYKTPGRYIATVRRSNERGHEAITHLQIVVSHR
;
A
#
# COMPACT_ATOMS: atom_id res chain seq x y z
N MET A 1 -7.20 -81.72 21.94
CA MET A 1 -7.22 -82.61 20.77
C MET A 1 -6.49 -81.87 19.68
N LEU A 2 -5.20 -82.22 19.49
CA LEU A 2 -4.67 -83.11 18.45
C LEU A 2 -4.85 -82.41 17.06
N HIS A 3 -3.83 -82.08 16.49
CA HIS A 3 -2.66 -82.56 15.77
C HIS A 3 -2.65 -81.90 14.35
N PHE A 4 -1.68 -81.58 13.66
CA PHE A 4 -0.30 -81.92 13.31
C PHE A 4 0.06 -81.17 12.02
N GLN A 5 1.24 -80.61 11.99
CA GLN A 5 2.34 -80.70 10.96
C GLN A 5 1.96 -80.67 9.47
N SER A 6 2.74 -80.23 8.53
CA SER A 6 4.19 -79.94 8.41
C SER A 6 4.54 -79.41 7.02
N LEU A 7 5.66 -78.66 6.95
CA LEU A 7 6.65 -78.54 5.85
C LEU A 7 6.23 -78.41 4.37
N LEU A 8 6.72 -77.35 3.68
CA LEU A 8 7.87 -77.54 2.77
C LEU A 8 8.41 -76.15 2.31
N LYS A 9 9.73 -76.12 2.22
CA LYS A 9 10.60 -74.99 1.76
C LYS A 9 10.43 -74.71 0.28
N SER A 10 10.53 -73.43 -0.12
CA SER A 10 11.17 -73.04 -1.35
C SER A 10 11.77 -71.65 -1.21
N LEU A 11 13.08 -71.59 -1.40
CA LEU A 11 13.87 -70.40 -1.55
C LEU A 11 13.45 -69.65 -2.83
N MET A 12 13.23 -68.34 -2.69
CA MET A 12 13.37 -67.40 -3.80
C MET A 12 14.09 -66.17 -3.29
N VAL A 13 15.30 -66.00 -3.79
CA VAL A 13 16.16 -64.83 -3.65
C VAL A 13 15.54 -63.75 -4.50
N VAL A 14 15.15 -62.61 -3.88
CA VAL A 14 14.87 -61.37 -4.63
C VAL A 14 15.65 -60.24 -3.97
N GLY A 15 16.40 -59.59 -4.80
CA GLY A 15 17.41 -58.60 -4.48
C GLY A 15 16.89 -57.41 -3.66
N ILE A 16 17.68 -57.05 -2.68
CA ILE A 16 17.55 -55.78 -1.93
C ILE A 16 18.08 -54.69 -2.83
N SER A 17 17.18 -53.87 -3.40
CA SER A 17 17.53 -52.56 -3.97
C SER A 17 17.77 -51.59 -2.82
N LEU A 18 19.01 -51.29 -2.58
CA LEU A 18 19.43 -50.19 -1.73
C LEU A 18 18.95 -48.87 -2.36
N LEU A 19 17.83 -48.34 -1.87
CA LEU A 19 17.50 -46.94 -2.03
C LEU A 19 18.51 -46.15 -1.20
N SER A 20 19.51 -45.59 -1.87
CA SER A 20 20.42 -44.58 -1.32
C SER A 20 19.59 -43.42 -0.82
N GLY A 21 19.38 -43.35 0.50
CA GLY A 21 18.89 -42.16 1.18
C GLY A 21 19.87 -41.03 0.91
N VAL A 22 19.43 -40.02 0.14
CA VAL A 22 20.12 -38.74 0.08
C VAL A 22 19.94 -38.13 1.49
N PRO A 23 21.02 -37.83 2.23
CA PRO A 23 20.90 -37.18 3.48
C PRO A 23 20.24 -35.79 3.24
N PHE A 24 19.15 -35.52 3.89
CA PHE A 24 18.68 -34.15 4.09
C PHE A 24 19.78 -33.42 4.87
N GLU A 25 20.68 -32.75 4.17
CA GLU A 25 21.54 -31.76 4.80
C GLU A 25 20.59 -30.72 5.41
N SER A 26 20.54 -30.69 6.71
CA SER A 26 19.98 -29.57 7.47
C SER A 26 20.82 -28.34 7.12
N ILE A 27 20.35 -27.55 6.17
CA ILE A 27 20.93 -26.24 5.88
C ILE A 27 20.74 -25.43 7.15
N ALA A 28 21.79 -25.34 7.95
CA ALA A 28 21.88 -24.35 9.00
C ALA A 28 21.86 -22.97 8.34
N LEU A 29 20.69 -22.32 8.33
CA LEU A 29 20.46 -20.98 7.78
C LEU A 29 20.99 -19.90 8.73
N GLY A 30 22.21 -20.09 9.22
CA GLY A 30 23.00 -19.09 9.93
C GLY A 30 24.02 -18.49 8.94
N SER A 31 23.79 -17.23 8.53
CA SER A 31 24.80 -16.31 7.94
C SER A 31 25.31 -16.52 6.51
N ALA A 32 24.61 -17.16 5.60
CA ALA A 32 24.94 -17.01 4.18
C ALA A 32 24.67 -15.54 3.77
N ARG A 33 25.69 -14.87 3.19
CA ARG A 33 25.50 -13.52 2.61
C ARG A 33 24.41 -13.61 1.55
N PRO A 34 23.50 -12.59 1.48
CA PRO A 34 22.51 -12.53 0.41
C PRO A 34 23.16 -12.72 -0.96
N ALA A 35 22.55 -13.51 -1.82
CA ALA A 35 23.08 -13.77 -3.18
C ALA A 35 23.01 -12.51 -4.06
N GLN A 36 22.11 -11.59 -3.74
CA GLN A 36 21.92 -10.32 -4.45
C GLN A 36 22.12 -9.13 -3.51
N THR A 37 22.86 -8.10 -3.93
CA THR A 37 23.06 -6.86 -3.18
C THR A 37 21.97 -5.86 -3.54
N PRO A 38 21.25 -5.26 -2.55
CA PRO A 38 20.33 -4.18 -2.82
C PRO A 38 20.99 -2.95 -3.44
N LEU A 39 20.29 -2.24 -4.34
CA LEU A 39 20.78 -0.98 -4.91
C LEU A 39 20.72 0.18 -3.89
N VAL A 40 19.83 0.08 -2.91
CA VAL A 40 19.67 1.09 -1.86
C VAL A 40 20.76 0.98 -0.81
N THR A 41 21.32 2.13 -0.43
CA THR A 41 22.17 2.27 0.76
C THR A 41 21.39 3.02 1.83
N VAL A 42 21.41 2.54 3.08
CA VAL A 42 20.58 3.05 4.18
C VAL A 42 21.47 3.57 5.31
N ALA A 43 21.11 4.72 5.88
CA ALA A 43 21.72 5.26 7.09
C ALA A 43 20.65 5.75 8.07
N ASP A 44 20.81 5.41 9.34
CA ASP A 44 20.05 6.00 10.45
C ASP A 44 20.93 7.03 11.14
N LEU A 45 20.46 8.27 11.28
CA LEU A 45 21.22 9.39 11.84
C LEU A 45 20.43 10.12 12.94
N ASP A 46 21.15 10.55 13.96
CA ASP A 46 20.66 11.56 14.89
C ASP A 46 20.95 12.98 14.37
N VAL A 47 20.20 13.97 14.83
CA VAL A 47 20.45 15.38 14.45
C VAL A 47 21.88 15.77 14.83
N GLY A 48 22.61 16.33 13.86
CA GLY A 48 24.02 16.68 13.96
C GLY A 48 24.99 15.58 13.53
N GLU A 49 24.53 14.33 13.39
CA GLU A 49 25.36 13.20 12.98
C GLU A 49 25.58 13.18 11.46
N SER A 50 26.72 12.64 11.03
CA SER A 50 27.08 12.47 9.63
C SER A 50 27.61 11.07 9.34
N ALA A 51 27.44 10.61 8.09
CA ALA A 51 27.97 9.35 7.60
C ALA A 51 28.52 9.51 6.19
N THR A 52 29.61 8.79 5.89
CA THR A 52 30.09 8.61 4.53
C THR A 52 29.71 7.20 4.07
N LEU A 53 28.94 7.11 3.00
CA LEU A 53 28.31 5.90 2.51
C LEU A 53 28.88 5.51 1.16
N LYS A 54 29.19 4.23 0.98
CA LYS A 54 29.54 3.67 -0.33
C LYS A 54 28.23 3.20 -1.00
N LEU A 55 27.92 3.76 -2.16
CA LEU A 55 26.74 3.40 -2.95
C LEU A 55 27.03 2.13 -3.78
N HIS A 56 25.96 1.55 -4.35
CA HIS A 56 26.08 0.27 -5.07
C HIS A 56 26.97 0.33 -6.32
N ASP A 57 27.11 1.50 -6.96
CA ASP A 57 28.00 1.74 -8.11
C ASP A 57 29.46 1.97 -7.70
N GLY A 58 29.75 1.94 -6.39
CA GLY A 58 31.08 2.16 -5.82
C GLY A 58 31.39 3.64 -5.52
N THR A 59 30.56 4.59 -5.93
CA THR A 59 30.70 6.02 -5.56
C THR A 59 30.46 6.22 -4.06
N GLN A 60 30.89 7.37 -3.54
CA GLN A 60 30.68 7.75 -2.15
C GLN A 60 29.77 8.96 -2.05
N ALA A 61 28.93 8.97 -1.02
CA ALA A 61 28.11 10.11 -0.63
C ALA A 61 28.31 10.41 0.86
N THR A 62 28.50 11.67 1.20
CA THR A 62 28.51 12.12 2.60
C THR A 62 27.17 12.75 2.91
N VAL A 63 26.52 12.29 3.98
CA VAL A 63 25.24 12.82 4.45
C VAL A 63 25.35 13.26 5.90
N LYS A 64 24.68 14.35 6.26
CA LYS A 64 24.55 14.84 7.63
C LYS A 64 23.11 15.24 7.88
N LEU A 65 22.53 14.79 8.99
CA LEU A 65 21.21 15.24 9.43
C LEU A 65 21.37 16.57 10.17
N LEU A 66 20.82 17.65 9.60
CA LEU A 66 20.98 19.01 10.16
C LEU A 66 19.83 19.38 11.09
N ASP A 67 18.59 19.06 10.70
CA ASP A 67 17.38 19.46 11.45
C ASP A 67 16.23 18.52 11.17
N LEU A 68 15.31 18.44 12.12
CA LEU A 68 14.06 17.67 12.02
C LEU A 68 12.92 18.49 12.63
N LYS A 69 11.96 18.89 11.79
CA LYS A 69 10.79 19.65 12.21
C LYS A 69 9.50 18.85 11.97
N GLU A 70 8.75 18.61 13.03
CA GLU A 70 7.46 17.91 12.99
C GLU A 70 6.29 18.89 13.14
N THR A 71 5.22 18.63 12.38
CA THR A 71 3.93 19.29 12.53
C THR A 71 2.90 18.27 13.02
N ARG A 72 2.18 18.62 14.08
CA ARG A 72 1.15 17.77 14.69
C ARG A 72 -0.21 18.39 14.53
N ASP A 73 -1.25 17.54 14.39
CA ASP A 73 -2.63 17.99 14.42
C ASP A 73 -3.08 18.32 15.86
N ASP A 74 -4.13 19.11 16.00
CA ASP A 74 -4.77 19.46 17.27
C ASP A 74 -5.93 18.51 17.64
N ILE A 75 -6.25 17.52 16.80
CA ILE A 75 -7.30 16.53 17.02
C ILE A 75 -6.80 15.40 17.92
N ARG A 76 -5.65 14.83 17.61
CA ARG A 76 -5.05 13.71 18.34
C ARG A 76 -3.61 13.96 18.78
N ASN A 77 -3.03 15.10 18.45
CA ASN A 77 -1.61 15.41 18.62
C ASN A 77 -0.70 14.42 17.86
N ALA A 78 -1.18 13.94 16.71
CA ALA A 78 -0.45 13.04 15.86
C ALA A 78 0.47 13.81 14.89
N VAL A 79 1.65 13.26 14.59
CA VAL A 79 2.54 13.82 13.55
C VAL A 79 1.85 13.69 12.20
N ARG A 80 1.63 14.81 11.51
CA ARG A 80 1.05 14.85 10.16
C ARG A 80 2.06 15.16 9.08
N GLN A 81 3.16 15.78 9.47
CA GLN A 81 4.29 16.05 8.59
C GLN A 81 5.59 16.08 9.40
N ALA A 82 6.65 15.55 8.82
CA ALA A 82 8.01 15.75 9.31
C ALA A 82 8.88 16.24 8.15
N VAL A 83 9.61 17.35 8.36
CA VAL A 83 10.56 17.90 7.41
C VAL A 83 11.95 17.67 7.95
N VAL A 84 12.78 17.01 7.16
CA VAL A 84 14.15 16.63 7.50
C VAL A 84 15.10 17.44 6.64
N THR A 85 15.93 18.28 7.25
CA THR A 85 16.98 19.02 6.54
C THR A 85 18.28 18.23 6.62
N VAL A 86 18.81 17.89 5.45
CA VAL A 86 20.06 17.13 5.34
C VAL A 86 21.08 17.88 4.49
N GLU A 87 22.35 17.72 4.83
CA GLU A 87 23.46 18.08 3.95
C GLU A 87 23.90 16.82 3.20
N VAL A 88 23.97 16.91 1.88
CA VAL A 88 24.43 15.85 0.97
C VAL A 88 25.59 16.40 0.15
N ASN A 89 26.76 15.78 0.27
CA ASN A 89 27.97 16.20 -0.45
C ASN A 89 28.25 17.73 -0.31
N GLY A 90 28.06 18.29 0.89
CA GLY A 90 28.30 19.71 1.20
C GLY A 90 27.19 20.66 0.77
N LYS A 91 26.04 20.17 0.30
CA LYS A 91 24.87 20.99 -0.09
C LYS A 91 23.65 20.58 0.73
N SER A 92 22.84 21.57 1.15
CA SER A 92 21.66 21.30 1.98
C SER A 92 20.38 21.16 1.15
N VAL A 93 19.51 20.22 1.55
CA VAL A 93 18.17 20.01 1.01
C VAL A 93 17.19 19.65 2.13
N SER A 94 15.93 20.06 2.00
CA SER A 94 14.86 19.65 2.90
C SER A 94 14.01 18.58 2.24
N LEU A 95 13.81 17.45 2.94
CA LEU A 95 13.02 16.31 2.53
C LEU A 95 11.75 16.25 3.38
N VAL A 96 10.60 16.03 2.77
CA VAL A 96 9.41 15.66 3.55
C VAL A 96 9.46 14.16 3.79
N SER A 97 9.58 13.80 5.07
CA SER A 97 9.62 12.40 5.48
C SER A 97 8.24 11.80 5.40
N CYS A 98 8.10 10.72 4.74
CA CYS A 98 7.10 9.65 4.95
C CYS A 98 7.19 8.59 3.84
N THR A 99 6.52 7.45 4.01
CA THR A 99 6.12 6.52 2.93
C THR A 99 5.29 7.28 1.88
N TYR A 100 5.03 6.74 0.71
CA TYR A 100 4.28 7.38 -0.37
C TYR A 100 4.93 8.67 -0.91
N ARG A 101 6.25 8.76 -0.80
CA ARG A 101 7.07 9.79 -1.43
C ARG A 101 8.20 9.15 -2.22
N LEU A 102 8.54 9.79 -3.33
CA LEU A 102 9.64 9.34 -4.18
C LEU A 102 10.96 9.96 -3.72
N PRO A 103 12.10 9.27 -3.92
CA PRO A 103 13.40 9.88 -3.76
C PRO A 103 13.57 11.10 -4.65
N VAL A 104 14.24 12.11 -4.15
CA VAL A 104 14.60 13.31 -4.93
C VAL A 104 16.05 13.23 -5.40
N THR A 105 16.32 13.69 -6.62
CA THR A 105 17.70 13.79 -7.14
C THR A 105 18.34 15.09 -6.66
N PHE A 106 19.42 14.98 -5.89
CA PHE A 106 20.14 16.12 -5.36
C PHE A 106 21.61 15.78 -5.15
N ALA A 107 22.52 16.70 -5.48
CA ALA A 107 23.97 16.60 -5.25
C ALA A 107 24.58 15.25 -5.71
N ASN A 108 24.20 14.77 -6.90
CA ASN A 108 24.63 13.52 -7.55
C ASN A 108 24.16 12.23 -6.88
N VAL A 109 23.12 12.29 -6.05
CA VAL A 109 22.43 11.11 -5.52
C VAL A 109 20.93 11.26 -5.66
N GLN A 110 20.20 10.16 -5.54
CA GLN A 110 18.79 10.13 -5.21
C GLN A 110 18.68 9.86 -3.72
N ILE A 111 17.84 10.60 -3.02
CA ILE A 111 17.70 10.52 -1.57
C ILE A 111 16.26 10.67 -1.13
N ASP A 112 15.84 9.91 -0.12
CA ASP A 112 14.61 10.10 0.62
C ASP A 112 14.78 9.88 2.12
N CYS A 113 13.72 10.20 2.88
CA CYS A 113 13.61 9.92 4.30
C CYS A 113 12.25 9.24 4.56
N PRO A 114 12.16 7.89 4.58
CA PRO A 114 10.89 7.21 4.73
C PRO A 114 10.27 7.32 6.12
N ILE A 115 11.07 7.55 7.16
CA ILE A 115 10.60 7.54 8.55
C ILE A 115 11.47 8.42 9.46
N THR A 116 10.83 9.06 10.45
CA THR A 116 11.48 9.73 11.57
C THR A 116 10.97 9.16 12.90
N LYS A 117 11.73 9.39 13.95
CA LYS A 117 11.44 8.89 15.31
C LYS A 117 10.09 9.37 15.85
N GLY A 118 9.63 10.54 15.43
CA GLY A 118 8.35 11.10 15.87
C GLY A 118 7.15 10.24 15.49
N TYR A 119 7.21 9.53 14.37
CA TYR A 119 6.19 8.55 13.98
C TYR A 119 6.19 7.27 14.85
N LEU A 120 7.22 7.03 15.63
CA LEU A 120 7.33 5.88 16.53
C LEU A 120 6.95 6.23 17.97
N GLN A 121 7.11 7.49 18.36
CA GLN A 121 6.76 7.96 19.70
C GLN A 121 5.24 7.89 19.93
N LYS A 122 4.86 7.33 21.08
CA LYS A 122 3.46 7.14 21.48
C LYS A 122 2.65 6.22 20.56
N SER A 123 3.30 5.49 19.63
CA SER A 123 2.64 4.45 18.88
C SER A 123 2.27 3.28 19.80
N ASN A 124 1.11 2.69 19.60
CA ASN A 124 0.68 1.48 20.29
C ASN A 124 1.23 0.20 19.63
N LYS A 125 2.06 0.34 18.61
CA LYS A 125 2.76 -0.77 17.93
C LYS A 125 4.22 -0.80 18.35
N GLU A 126 4.80 -1.99 18.31
CA GLU A 126 6.25 -2.16 18.40
C GLU A 126 6.95 -1.38 17.28
N ASN A 127 8.25 -1.18 17.42
CA ASN A 127 9.07 -0.47 16.44
C ASN A 127 9.17 -1.25 15.12
N ALA A 128 8.10 -1.19 14.31
CA ALA A 128 8.02 -1.88 13.03
C ALA A 128 9.13 -1.46 12.04
N TRP A 129 9.71 -0.29 12.22
CA TRP A 129 10.76 0.24 11.35
C TRP A 129 12.17 -0.16 11.79
N GLY A 130 12.35 -0.69 12.99
CA GLY A 130 13.67 -0.95 13.56
C GLY A 130 14.55 0.31 13.61
N LEU A 131 13.94 1.49 13.72
CA LEU A 131 14.65 2.77 13.82
C LEU A 131 14.96 3.09 15.26
N THR A 132 16.24 3.38 15.57
CA THR A 132 16.69 3.74 16.90
C THR A 132 17.21 5.19 16.98
N LYS A 133 17.45 5.83 15.82
CA LYS A 133 17.91 7.22 15.69
C LYS A 133 16.79 8.16 15.24
N ASP A 134 17.09 9.43 15.03
CA ASP A 134 16.07 10.44 14.73
C ASP A 134 15.44 10.29 13.35
N ALA A 135 16.23 9.89 12.33
CA ALA A 135 15.73 9.71 10.97
C ALA A 135 16.47 8.60 10.21
N ARG A 136 15.77 7.95 9.28
CA ARG A 136 16.33 7.03 8.29
C ARG A 136 16.44 7.71 6.94
N LEU A 137 17.64 7.70 6.37
CA LEU A 137 17.92 8.17 5.02
C LEU A 137 18.21 6.98 4.10
N ARG A 138 17.69 7.02 2.88
CA ARG A 138 18.00 6.05 1.84
C ARG A 138 18.61 6.77 0.65
N LEU A 139 19.65 6.18 0.07
CA LEU A 139 20.42 6.77 -1.02
C LEU A 139 20.64 5.78 -2.16
N TRP A 140 20.67 6.32 -3.37
CA TRP A 140 21.07 5.66 -4.61
C TRP A 140 21.95 6.64 -5.41
N PRO A 141 22.80 6.16 -6.33
CA PRO A 141 23.44 7.03 -7.32
C PRO A 141 22.39 7.78 -8.14
N ALA A 142 22.70 8.98 -8.60
CA ALA A 142 21.81 9.72 -9.50
C ALA A 142 21.55 8.92 -10.78
N GLY A 143 20.28 8.84 -11.19
CA GLY A 143 19.87 8.10 -12.38
C GLY A 143 19.86 6.57 -12.26
N SER A 144 20.22 6.03 -11.08
CA SER A 144 20.06 4.59 -10.80
C SER A 144 18.57 4.24 -10.72
N PRO A 145 18.15 3.05 -11.15
CA PRO A 145 16.87 2.51 -10.74
C PRO A 145 16.83 2.33 -9.22
N TRP A 146 15.63 2.33 -8.62
CA TRP A 146 15.48 2.13 -7.18
C TRP A 146 15.52 0.65 -6.81
N MET A 147 15.05 -0.21 -7.74
CA MET A 147 15.13 -1.66 -7.63
C MET A 147 15.84 -2.23 -8.86
N GLU A 148 16.60 -3.32 -8.68
CA GLU A 148 17.27 -4.00 -9.79
C GLU A 148 16.24 -4.37 -10.88
N PRO A 149 16.44 -3.91 -12.14
CA PRO A 149 15.52 -4.20 -13.23
C PRO A 149 15.29 -5.69 -13.44
N GLY A 150 14.04 -6.08 -13.67
CA GLY A 150 13.67 -7.47 -13.90
C GLY A 150 13.60 -8.34 -12.63
N THR A 151 13.69 -7.75 -11.44
CA THR A 151 13.64 -8.49 -10.15
C THR A 151 12.47 -8.15 -9.27
N PHE A 152 11.58 -7.25 -9.72
CA PHE A 152 10.42 -6.81 -8.96
C PHE A 152 9.27 -6.41 -9.88
N VAL A 153 8.03 -6.81 -9.55
CA VAL A 153 6.80 -6.44 -10.26
C VAL A 153 5.74 -5.91 -9.31
N TYR A 154 4.76 -5.24 -9.87
CA TYR A 154 3.58 -4.75 -9.13
C TYR A 154 2.79 -5.93 -8.55
N PRO A 155 2.47 -5.97 -7.23
CA PRO A 155 1.99 -7.19 -6.57
C PRO A 155 0.51 -7.50 -6.79
N ALA A 156 -0.28 -6.60 -7.40
CA ALA A 156 -1.70 -6.77 -7.65
C ALA A 156 -2.02 -6.61 -9.13
N LYS A 157 -2.85 -7.48 -9.71
CA LYS A 157 -3.25 -7.41 -11.12
C LYS A 157 -4.39 -6.41 -11.32
N GLN A 158 -4.07 -5.14 -11.19
CA GLN A 158 -4.98 -4.02 -11.40
C GLN A 158 -4.23 -2.77 -11.86
N CYS A 159 -4.91 -1.90 -12.60
CA CYS A 159 -4.37 -0.63 -13.09
C CYS A 159 -4.97 0.53 -12.30
N TRP A 160 -4.51 0.63 -11.06
CA TRP A 160 -4.81 1.74 -10.15
C TRP A 160 -3.54 2.23 -9.50
N PHE A 161 -3.41 3.53 -9.35
CA PHE A 161 -2.28 4.11 -8.62
C PHE A 161 -2.63 5.46 -8.01
N ALA A 162 -2.17 5.68 -6.79
CA ALA A 162 -2.24 6.93 -6.03
C ALA A 162 -3.67 7.46 -5.77
N THR A 163 -4.73 6.65 -5.92
CA THR A 163 -6.09 7.03 -5.54
C THR A 163 -6.36 6.70 -4.07
N ASP A 164 -7.42 7.27 -3.49
CA ASP A 164 -7.83 6.99 -2.12
C ASP A 164 -8.22 5.53 -1.91
N THR A 165 -8.80 4.90 -2.93
CA THR A 165 -9.22 3.49 -2.88
C THR A 165 -8.07 2.51 -3.12
N GLN A 166 -6.94 2.97 -3.62
CA GLN A 166 -5.80 2.12 -3.96
C GLN A 166 -4.64 2.23 -2.98
N MET A 167 -4.31 3.44 -2.56
CA MET A 167 -3.22 3.76 -1.64
C MET A 167 -3.77 4.62 -0.50
N ALA A 168 -4.88 4.18 0.11
CA ALA A 168 -5.64 4.96 1.07
C ALA A 168 -4.82 5.38 2.29
N ASN A 169 -4.01 4.46 2.81
CA ASN A 169 -3.23 4.73 4.01
C ASN A 169 -1.90 5.39 3.68
N VAL A 170 -1.77 6.63 4.04
CA VAL A 170 -0.48 7.33 4.11
C VAL A 170 0.11 7.16 5.51
N PRO A 171 1.43 7.36 5.75
CA PRO A 171 2.03 7.20 7.07
C PRO A 171 1.44 8.12 8.13
N THR A 172 0.81 9.20 7.72
CA THR A 172 0.09 10.11 8.60
C THR A 172 -1.27 9.58 9.04
N PHE A 173 -1.72 8.43 8.51
CA PHE A 173 -2.92 7.76 8.97
C PHE A 173 -2.73 7.23 10.39
N VAL A 174 -3.73 7.45 11.23
CA VAL A 174 -3.70 7.06 12.63
C VAL A 174 -4.80 6.05 12.90
N ASP A 175 -4.45 4.92 13.52
CA ASP A 175 -5.37 3.80 13.78
C ASP A 175 -6.65 4.24 14.52
N GLY A 176 -7.74 3.56 14.21
CA GLY A 176 -9.07 3.92 14.69
C GLY A 176 -9.68 5.07 13.88
N GLY A 177 -9.16 5.31 12.70
CA GLY A 177 -9.51 6.46 11.89
C GLY A 177 -9.22 7.75 12.65
N GLU A 178 -9.97 8.77 12.36
CA GLU A 178 -9.78 10.08 12.96
C GLU A 178 -10.74 10.31 14.16
N VAL A 179 -10.98 9.27 14.95
CA VAL A 179 -11.80 9.34 16.16
C VAL A 179 -11.05 10.10 17.27
N PRO A 180 -11.42 11.33 17.63
CA PRO A 180 -10.64 12.15 18.56
C PRO A 180 -10.51 11.54 19.96
N ALA A 181 -11.50 10.76 20.40
CA ALA A 181 -11.49 10.07 21.68
C ALA A 181 -10.49 8.91 21.76
N ASN A 182 -10.09 8.34 20.62
CA ASN A 182 -9.11 7.26 20.59
C ASN A 182 -7.71 7.82 20.88
N LYS A 183 -7.09 7.33 21.94
CA LYS A 183 -5.75 7.78 22.37
C LYS A 183 -4.62 6.93 21.80
N ASN A 184 -4.94 5.78 21.18
CA ASN A 184 -3.97 4.93 20.53
C ASN A 184 -3.57 5.55 19.20
N ILE A 185 -2.27 5.66 18.97
CA ILE A 185 -1.71 6.13 17.71
C ILE A 185 -1.01 4.95 17.03
N TYR A 186 -1.37 4.74 15.78
CA TYR A 186 -0.74 3.78 14.91
C TYR A 186 -0.49 4.44 13.55
N TYR A 187 0.78 4.56 13.19
CA TYR A 187 1.15 5.01 11.86
C TYR A 187 1.38 3.81 10.96
N HIS A 188 0.67 3.78 9.85
CA HIS A 188 0.78 2.72 8.88
C HIS A 188 2.22 2.58 8.34
N TYR A 189 2.72 1.37 8.22
CA TYR A 189 4.12 1.11 7.85
C TYR A 189 4.30 0.33 6.55
N GLY A 190 3.23 -0.26 6.01
CA GLY A 190 3.19 -0.92 4.70
C GLY A 190 2.63 -0.03 3.60
N LEU A 191 2.17 -0.67 2.55
CA LEU A 191 1.43 -0.09 1.43
C LEU A 191 0.12 -0.84 1.30
N ASP A 192 -1.00 -0.12 1.25
CA ASP A 192 -2.31 -0.72 1.07
C ASP A 192 -2.80 -0.48 -0.36
N PHE A 193 -3.12 -1.57 -1.04
CA PHE A 193 -3.68 -1.57 -2.39
C PHE A 193 -5.15 -1.93 -2.29
N GLY A 194 -6.03 -0.95 -2.30
CA GLY A 194 -7.48 -1.18 -2.34
C GLY A 194 -7.87 -1.92 -3.62
N GLY A 195 -8.96 -2.69 -3.57
CA GLY A 195 -9.41 -3.42 -4.74
C GLY A 195 -10.72 -4.16 -4.49
N ALA A 196 -11.32 -4.70 -5.55
CA ALA A 196 -12.54 -5.48 -5.48
C ALA A 196 -12.29 -6.84 -4.81
N GLU A 197 -12.84 -7.02 -3.60
CA GLU A 197 -12.70 -8.25 -2.81
C GLU A 197 -13.01 -9.51 -3.63
N GLY A 198 -12.11 -10.50 -3.57
CA GLY A 198 -12.26 -11.78 -4.22
C GLY A 198 -12.09 -11.77 -5.76
N MET A 199 -11.69 -10.63 -6.35
CA MET A 199 -11.61 -10.47 -7.81
C MET A 199 -10.20 -10.12 -8.31
N VAL A 200 -9.35 -9.49 -7.51
CA VAL A 200 -8.03 -9.03 -7.93
C VAL A 200 -6.98 -10.09 -7.59
N ASP A 201 -6.26 -10.55 -8.58
CA ASP A 201 -5.16 -11.50 -8.39
C ASP A 201 -3.97 -10.82 -7.71
N VAL A 202 -3.46 -11.46 -6.66
CA VAL A 202 -2.21 -11.09 -5.98
C VAL A 202 -1.09 -11.98 -6.50
N VAL A 203 0.02 -11.36 -6.91
CA VAL A 203 1.16 -12.05 -7.49
C VAL A 203 2.42 -11.86 -6.62
N ALA A 204 3.35 -12.81 -6.71
CA ALA A 204 4.65 -12.67 -6.08
C ALA A 204 5.41 -11.49 -6.71
N ALA A 205 5.77 -10.48 -5.92
CA ALA A 205 6.48 -9.30 -6.40
C ALA A 205 7.91 -9.62 -6.84
N THR A 206 8.48 -10.73 -6.40
CA THR A 206 9.84 -11.17 -6.67
C THR A 206 9.91 -12.70 -6.74
N ASP A 207 10.96 -13.25 -7.35
CA ASP A 207 11.35 -14.64 -7.16
C ASP A 207 11.70 -14.87 -5.68
N GLY A 208 11.28 -15.99 -5.09
CA GLY A 208 11.63 -16.23 -3.69
C GLY A 208 11.15 -17.54 -3.11
N LEU A 209 11.54 -17.77 -1.86
CA LEU A 209 11.13 -18.90 -1.04
C LEU A 209 9.92 -18.50 -0.20
N VAL A 210 8.86 -19.28 -0.25
CA VAL A 210 7.74 -19.15 0.69
C VAL A 210 8.19 -19.58 2.07
N VAL A 211 8.29 -18.64 3.02
CA VAL A 211 8.72 -18.93 4.40
C VAL A 211 7.52 -19.18 5.29
N SER A 212 6.41 -18.53 5.02
CA SER A 212 5.14 -18.74 5.73
C SER A 212 3.97 -18.60 4.78
N SER A 213 2.94 -19.42 4.99
CA SER A 213 1.69 -19.40 4.26
C SER A 213 0.55 -19.81 5.20
N GLY A 214 -0.40 -18.91 5.40
CA GLY A 214 -1.40 -19.12 6.43
C GLY A 214 -0.77 -19.27 7.82
N LEU A 215 -1.19 -20.27 8.57
CA LEU A 215 -0.67 -20.55 9.92
C LEU A 215 0.64 -21.34 9.92
N GLU A 216 1.11 -21.80 8.77
CA GLU A 216 2.31 -22.61 8.64
C GLU A 216 3.55 -21.74 8.43
N LYS A 217 4.66 -22.08 9.10
CA LYS A 217 5.97 -21.43 8.98
C LYS A 217 7.06 -22.49 8.80
N LEU A 218 8.00 -22.20 7.90
CA LEU A 218 9.18 -23.02 7.69
C LEU A 218 10.07 -22.99 8.95
N PRO A 219 10.57 -24.13 9.46
CA PRO A 219 11.51 -24.14 10.58
C PRO A 219 12.79 -23.34 10.29
N GLY A 220 13.40 -22.78 11.34
CA GLY A 220 14.65 -22.02 11.25
C GLY A 220 14.48 -20.50 11.02
N TYR A 221 13.26 -19.99 10.99
CA TYR A 221 12.95 -18.57 10.82
C TYR A 221 12.41 -17.89 12.09
N ASP A 222 12.84 -18.33 13.28
CA ASP A 222 12.38 -17.77 14.54
C ASP A 222 12.96 -16.36 14.78
N ASP A 223 14.22 -16.12 14.40
CA ASP A 223 14.80 -14.77 14.36
C ASP A 223 14.53 -14.12 13.00
N SER A 224 13.26 -13.83 12.71
CA SER A 224 12.83 -13.18 11.46
C SER A 224 11.57 -12.33 11.71
N PRO A 225 11.17 -11.44 10.77
CA PRO A 225 9.94 -10.67 10.91
C PRO A 225 8.67 -11.49 10.63
N VAL A 226 8.80 -12.80 10.40
CA VAL A 226 7.69 -13.67 9.99
C VAL A 226 6.73 -13.96 11.14
N ALA A 227 5.51 -13.45 11.03
CA ALA A 227 4.40 -13.68 11.95
C ALA A 227 3.22 -14.36 11.20
N PRO A 228 3.11 -15.72 11.30
CA PRO A 228 2.07 -16.46 10.60
C PRO A 228 0.67 -16.02 11.00
N ARG A 229 -0.21 -15.90 10.01
CA ARG A 229 -1.64 -15.62 10.17
C ARG A 229 -2.38 -16.22 8.97
N TYR A 230 -3.60 -16.70 9.18
CA TYR A 230 -4.37 -17.48 8.19
C TYR A 230 -4.54 -16.80 6.81
N ASP A 231 -4.43 -15.49 6.76
CA ASP A 231 -4.60 -14.64 5.57
C ASP A 231 -3.28 -14.04 5.05
N VAL A 232 -2.12 -14.56 5.46
CA VAL A 232 -0.81 -13.93 5.21
C VAL A 232 0.15 -14.90 4.54
N ILE A 233 0.93 -14.38 3.59
CA ILE A 233 2.08 -15.03 2.97
C ILE A 233 3.34 -14.21 3.26
N TYR A 234 4.47 -14.90 3.55
CA TYR A 234 5.80 -14.30 3.55
C TYR A 234 6.70 -14.99 2.53
N ILE A 235 7.32 -14.19 1.67
CA ILE A 235 8.29 -14.63 0.66
C ILE A 235 9.65 -14.02 0.98
N LEU A 236 10.69 -14.84 1.01
CA LEU A 236 12.09 -14.42 1.19
C LEU A 236 12.79 -14.44 -0.17
N ASP A 237 13.35 -13.30 -0.56
CA ASP A 237 14.13 -13.19 -1.80
C ASP A 237 15.64 -13.40 -1.60
N GLU A 238 16.41 -13.31 -2.69
CA GLU A 238 17.86 -13.46 -2.68
C GLU A 238 18.62 -12.27 -2.09
N ARG A 239 17.95 -11.13 -1.80
CA ARG A 239 18.48 -10.00 -1.05
C ARG A 239 18.44 -10.22 0.45
N GLY A 240 17.75 -11.27 0.91
CA GLY A 240 17.45 -11.50 2.32
C GLY A 240 16.29 -10.61 2.82
N TRP A 241 15.45 -10.15 1.91
CA TRP A 241 14.28 -9.36 2.23
C TRP A 241 13.04 -10.22 2.30
N PHE A 242 12.19 -9.96 3.29
CA PHE A 242 10.90 -10.63 3.46
C PHE A 242 9.80 -9.74 2.90
N TYR A 243 8.99 -10.32 2.02
CA TYR A 243 7.82 -9.68 1.41
C TYR A 243 6.57 -10.27 2.03
N ARG A 244 5.77 -9.43 2.68
CA ARG A 244 4.52 -9.82 3.32
C ARG A 244 3.33 -9.41 2.47
N TYR A 245 2.40 -10.33 2.30
CA TYR A 245 1.12 -10.16 1.63
C TYR A 245 0.02 -10.51 2.61
N SER A 246 -0.85 -9.55 2.98
CA SER A 246 -1.87 -9.74 4.02
C SER A 246 -3.26 -9.39 3.52
N HIS A 247 -4.26 -9.81 4.29
CA HIS A 247 -5.68 -9.62 4.04
C HIS A 247 -6.22 -10.39 2.83
N LEU A 248 -5.52 -11.48 2.48
CA LEU A 248 -5.88 -12.31 1.32
C LEU A 248 -7.23 -13.00 1.53
N TYR A 249 -8.11 -12.85 0.53
CA TYR A 249 -9.37 -13.60 0.43
C TYR A 249 -9.13 -15.11 0.29
N LYS A 250 -8.08 -15.45 -0.48
CA LYS A 250 -7.65 -16.83 -0.73
C LYS A 250 -6.15 -16.85 -0.96
N ILE A 251 -5.48 -17.85 -0.40
CA ILE A 251 -4.11 -18.25 -0.73
C ILE A 251 -4.19 -19.43 -1.71
N GLU A 252 -3.40 -19.44 -2.77
CA GLU A 252 -3.38 -20.54 -3.73
C GLU A 252 -2.79 -21.81 -3.11
N ASP A 253 -3.37 -22.97 -3.42
CA ASP A 253 -3.10 -24.24 -2.73
C ASP A 253 -1.64 -24.71 -2.80
N PHE A 254 -0.91 -24.32 -3.86
CA PHE A 254 0.50 -24.67 -4.02
C PHE A 254 1.45 -23.77 -3.22
N VAL A 255 0.97 -22.64 -2.69
CA VAL A 255 1.78 -21.69 -1.92
C VAL A 255 1.97 -22.25 -0.51
N LYS A 256 3.00 -23.08 -0.32
CA LYS A 256 3.32 -23.73 0.94
C LYS A 256 4.73 -23.38 1.41
N PRO A 257 4.99 -23.32 2.71
CA PRO A 257 6.34 -23.11 3.23
C PRO A 257 7.33 -24.13 2.62
N GLY A 258 8.49 -23.64 2.18
CA GLY A 258 9.52 -24.40 1.48
C GLY A 258 9.38 -24.46 -0.04
N GLN A 259 8.26 -24.03 -0.62
CA GLN A 259 8.10 -23.89 -2.07
C GLN A 259 8.76 -22.59 -2.57
N ARG A 260 9.25 -22.63 -3.80
CA ARG A 260 9.72 -21.43 -4.50
C ARG A 260 8.64 -20.93 -5.43
N VAL A 261 8.44 -19.62 -5.45
CA VAL A 261 7.56 -18.92 -6.37
C VAL A 261 8.37 -18.06 -7.33
N LYS A 262 7.81 -17.82 -8.50
CA LYS A 262 8.37 -16.93 -9.51
C LYS A 262 7.70 -15.55 -9.45
N MET A 263 8.48 -14.53 -9.73
CA MET A 263 7.98 -13.16 -9.92
C MET A 263 6.81 -13.15 -10.91
N GLY A 264 5.72 -12.47 -10.56
CA GLY A 264 4.49 -12.43 -11.35
C GLY A 264 3.59 -13.66 -11.24
N GLN A 265 4.02 -14.73 -10.55
CA GLN A 265 3.18 -15.90 -10.30
C GLN A 265 2.03 -15.54 -9.34
N LYS A 266 0.80 -15.88 -9.70
CA LYS A 266 -0.35 -15.70 -8.81
C LYS A 266 -0.13 -16.51 -7.52
N ILE A 267 -0.27 -15.88 -6.38
CA ILE A 267 -0.10 -16.50 -5.05
C ILE A 267 -1.37 -16.43 -4.20
N GLY A 268 -2.31 -15.59 -4.58
CA GLY A 268 -3.57 -15.43 -3.85
C GLY A 268 -4.52 -14.46 -4.53
N VAL A 269 -5.55 -14.09 -3.81
CA VAL A 269 -6.58 -13.14 -4.23
C VAL A 269 -6.78 -12.10 -3.14
N LEU A 270 -6.91 -10.84 -3.52
CA LEU A 270 -7.11 -9.70 -2.63
C LEU A 270 -8.43 -9.83 -1.87
N GLY A 271 -8.39 -9.55 -0.58
CA GLY A 271 -9.53 -9.67 0.31
C GLY A 271 -9.60 -8.60 1.39
N LYS A 272 -10.22 -8.95 2.52
CA LYS A 272 -10.37 -8.12 3.72
C LYS A 272 -10.18 -8.91 5.00
N GLU A 273 -9.40 -9.99 4.94
CA GLU A 273 -9.24 -10.90 6.05
C GLU A 273 -8.30 -10.36 7.14
N GLY A 274 -8.26 -11.02 8.29
CA GLY A 274 -7.39 -10.65 9.41
C GLY A 274 -7.67 -9.25 9.97
N GLY A 275 -6.64 -8.43 10.12
CA GLY A 275 -6.71 -7.09 10.72
C GLY A 275 -7.04 -5.96 9.75
N SER A 276 -7.79 -6.22 8.67
CA SER A 276 -8.09 -5.25 7.60
C SER A 276 -9.02 -4.10 8.01
N GLY A 277 -9.68 -4.17 9.19
CA GLY A 277 -10.74 -3.22 9.53
C GLY A 277 -12.03 -3.40 8.73
N GLY A 278 -12.09 -4.40 7.83
CA GLY A 278 -13.27 -4.74 7.03
C GLY A 278 -13.30 -4.10 5.63
N TRP A 279 -12.30 -3.31 5.26
CA TRP A 279 -12.18 -2.83 3.88
C TRP A 279 -11.24 -3.72 3.06
N SER A 280 -11.51 -3.84 1.76
CA SER A 280 -10.82 -4.77 0.88
C SER A 280 -9.56 -4.14 0.30
N HIS A 281 -8.40 -4.71 0.69
CA HIS A 281 -7.09 -4.28 0.22
C HIS A 281 -6.05 -5.38 0.39
N LEU A 282 -4.97 -5.29 -0.36
CA LEU A 282 -3.74 -5.98 -0.08
C LEU A 282 -2.85 -5.07 0.78
N HIS A 283 -2.58 -5.46 2.02
CA HIS A 283 -1.47 -4.87 2.75
C HIS A 283 -0.17 -5.56 2.35
N PHE A 284 0.76 -4.77 1.84
CA PHE A 284 2.05 -5.22 1.36
C PHE A 284 3.18 -4.50 2.08
N ASP A 285 4.09 -5.24 2.68
CA ASP A 285 5.28 -4.66 3.28
C ASP A 285 6.55 -5.47 2.95
N ILE A 286 7.69 -4.79 3.03
CA ILE A 286 9.02 -5.35 2.85
C ILE A 286 9.77 -5.16 4.15
N SER A 287 10.35 -6.23 4.69
CA SER A 287 11.16 -6.18 5.91
C SER A 287 12.57 -6.68 5.64
N CYS A 288 13.56 -5.99 6.19
CA CYS A 288 14.97 -6.39 6.11
C CYS A 288 15.73 -5.98 7.38
N ARG A 289 16.97 -6.44 7.53
CA ARG A 289 17.87 -5.94 8.60
C ARG A 289 18.21 -4.48 8.32
N GLN A 290 18.01 -3.66 9.33
CA GLN A 290 18.23 -2.21 9.30
C GLN A 290 19.62 -1.84 9.86
N PRO A 291 20.11 -0.60 9.67
CA PRO A 291 21.39 -0.15 10.24
C PRO A 291 21.53 -0.38 11.75
N SER A 292 20.43 -0.37 12.48
CA SER A 292 20.38 -0.68 13.91
C SER A 292 20.64 -2.16 14.25
N GLY A 293 20.69 -3.04 13.24
CA GLY A 293 20.71 -4.51 13.42
C GLY A 293 19.36 -5.14 13.68
N LEU A 294 18.30 -4.35 13.88
CA LEU A 294 16.95 -4.84 14.07
C LEU A 294 16.29 -5.20 12.71
N TRP A 295 15.32 -6.09 12.72
CA TRP A 295 14.38 -6.23 11.62
C TRP A 295 13.51 -4.96 11.55
N GLY A 296 13.26 -4.49 10.35
CA GLY A 296 12.42 -3.31 10.16
C GLY A 296 11.97 -3.11 8.73
N ILE A 297 10.96 -2.28 8.57
CA ILE A 297 10.35 -1.97 7.28
C ILE A 297 11.36 -1.27 6.36
N GLN A 298 11.41 -1.77 5.13
CA GLN A 298 11.98 -1.10 3.97
C GLN A 298 10.84 -0.51 3.15
N SER A 299 10.73 0.83 3.09
CA SER A 299 9.67 1.47 2.33
C SER A 299 9.67 1.03 0.87
N GLY A 300 8.59 0.42 0.43
CA GLY A 300 8.44 -0.15 -0.91
C GLY A 300 7.89 0.82 -1.96
N TYR A 301 7.51 2.06 -1.59
CA TYR A 301 6.76 2.94 -2.48
C TYR A 301 7.48 3.25 -3.80
N ALA A 302 8.75 3.60 -3.74
CA ALA A 302 9.56 3.85 -4.94
C ALA A 302 9.65 2.60 -5.84
N PHE A 303 9.78 1.41 -5.25
CA PHE A 303 9.85 0.14 -5.99
C PHE A 303 8.53 -0.17 -6.69
N ILE A 304 7.42 0.04 -6.00
CA ILE A 304 6.06 -0.10 -6.54
C ILE A 304 5.82 0.90 -7.68
N TRP A 305 6.30 2.14 -7.52
CA TRP A 305 6.19 3.17 -8.55
C TRP A 305 6.91 2.76 -9.83
N GLU A 306 8.17 2.33 -9.76
CA GLU A 306 8.91 1.83 -10.92
C GLU A 306 8.23 0.61 -11.56
N ALA A 307 7.75 -0.33 -10.74
CA ALA A 307 7.06 -1.52 -11.23
C ALA A 307 5.77 -1.16 -11.97
N TYR A 308 4.95 -0.27 -11.39
CA TYR A 308 3.71 0.21 -12.01
C TYR A 308 3.96 0.91 -13.35
N GLN A 309 4.94 1.83 -13.39
CA GLN A 309 5.33 2.51 -14.64
C GLN A 309 5.78 1.53 -15.71
N ARG A 310 6.53 0.50 -15.33
CA ARG A 310 7.04 -0.52 -16.25
C ARG A 310 5.93 -1.45 -16.77
N GLU A 311 4.92 -1.77 -15.95
CA GLU A 311 3.83 -2.67 -16.33
C GLU A 311 2.70 -1.97 -17.10
N HIS A 312 2.34 -0.78 -16.70
CA HIS A 312 1.15 -0.07 -17.21
C HIS A 312 1.46 1.09 -18.14
N HIS A 313 2.75 1.48 -18.24
CA HIS A 313 3.22 2.57 -19.12
C HIS A 313 2.36 3.85 -19.06
N PRO A 314 2.00 4.37 -17.86
CA PRO A 314 1.20 5.58 -17.77
C PRO A 314 1.94 6.77 -18.39
N GLU A 315 1.23 7.62 -19.14
CA GLU A 315 1.78 8.89 -19.63
C GLU A 315 1.79 9.93 -18.50
N ILE A 316 0.77 9.89 -17.64
CA ILE A 316 0.56 10.82 -16.53
C ILE A 316 -0.01 10.09 -15.33
N ILE A 317 0.33 10.52 -14.12
CA ILE A 317 -0.22 10.02 -12.85
C ILE A 317 -0.61 11.22 -11.99
N ALA A 318 -1.90 11.37 -11.73
CA ALA A 318 -2.40 12.34 -10.76
C ALA A 318 -2.13 11.87 -9.32
N VAL A 319 -1.75 12.77 -8.42
CA VAL A 319 -1.52 12.47 -7.00
C VAL A 319 -2.03 13.61 -6.13
N ALA A 320 -3.15 13.40 -5.44
CA ALA A 320 -3.79 14.35 -4.53
C ALA A 320 -3.57 13.93 -3.06
N ARG A 321 -2.35 14.04 -2.59
CA ARG A 321 -1.92 13.57 -1.26
C ARG A 321 -1.26 14.70 -0.45
N PRO A 322 -1.30 14.66 0.90
CA PRO A 322 -1.89 13.62 1.75
C PRO A 322 -3.42 13.75 1.85
N HIS A 323 -4.07 12.72 2.42
CA HIS A 323 -5.42 12.87 2.94
C HIS A 323 -5.42 13.70 4.23
N HIS A 324 -6.54 14.32 4.54
CA HIS A 324 -6.67 15.27 5.63
C HIS A 324 -7.73 14.87 6.65
N VAL A 325 -7.49 15.23 7.90
CA VAL A 325 -8.50 15.34 8.94
C VAL A 325 -8.53 16.78 9.43
N ALA A 326 -9.72 17.35 9.63
CA ALA A 326 -9.89 18.73 10.04
C ALA A 326 -11.11 18.89 10.94
N TRP A 327 -11.13 19.92 11.78
CA TRP A 327 -12.36 20.38 12.42
C TRP A 327 -13.21 21.14 11.41
N ALA A 328 -14.55 21.06 11.58
CA ALA A 328 -15.45 21.92 10.81
C ALA A 328 -15.10 23.39 11.03
N GLY A 329 -14.99 24.16 9.94
CA GLY A 329 -14.55 25.55 9.94
C GLY A 329 -13.05 25.76 9.73
N ASP A 330 -12.21 24.72 9.83
CA ASP A 330 -10.78 24.85 9.58
C ASP A 330 -10.47 24.87 8.07
N ALA A 331 -9.40 25.57 7.72
CA ALA A 331 -8.92 25.60 6.34
C ALA A 331 -7.93 24.46 6.10
N VAL A 332 -8.15 23.71 5.02
CA VAL A 332 -7.29 22.63 4.53
C VAL A 332 -6.59 23.04 3.24
N GLU A 333 -5.33 22.71 3.09
CA GLU A 333 -4.58 22.87 1.84
C GLU A 333 -4.51 21.52 1.12
N LEU A 334 -5.21 21.42 -0.02
CA LEU A 334 -5.14 20.27 -0.92
C LEU A 334 -3.91 20.43 -1.82
N ASP A 335 -3.14 19.36 -2.00
CA ASP A 335 -1.85 19.37 -2.68
C ASP A 335 -1.78 18.29 -3.78
N ALA A 336 -1.67 18.71 -5.04
CA ALA A 336 -1.46 17.84 -6.19
C ALA A 336 -0.05 17.96 -6.79
N THR A 337 0.89 18.59 -6.11
CA THR A 337 2.26 18.84 -6.63
C THR A 337 3.09 17.58 -6.84
N ARG A 338 2.64 16.42 -6.35
CA ARG A 338 3.30 15.13 -6.55
C ARG A 338 2.84 14.39 -7.79
N SER A 339 1.90 14.96 -8.54
CA SER A 339 1.50 14.42 -9.84
C SER A 339 2.71 14.36 -10.77
N TRP A 340 2.75 13.34 -11.59
CA TRP A 340 3.89 13.04 -12.46
C TRP A 340 3.42 12.91 -13.92
N SER A 341 4.27 13.32 -14.86
CA SER A 341 4.10 13.08 -16.29
C SER A 341 5.40 12.55 -16.88
N ARG A 342 5.28 11.67 -17.86
CA ARG A 342 6.42 11.18 -18.65
C ARG A 342 7.08 12.31 -19.42
N GLU A 343 6.32 13.26 -19.91
CA GLU A 343 6.79 14.43 -20.65
C GLU A 343 7.39 15.54 -19.74
N GLY A 344 7.39 15.33 -18.40
CA GLY A 344 8.06 16.14 -17.40
C GLY A 344 7.13 17.02 -16.59
N ALA A 345 6.53 18.09 -17.14
CA ALA A 345 5.77 19.05 -16.35
C ALA A 345 4.26 18.84 -16.46
N ILE A 346 3.56 18.97 -15.33
CA ILE A 346 2.11 19.16 -15.32
C ILE A 346 1.83 20.65 -15.58
N GLU A 347 1.04 20.95 -16.60
CA GLU A 347 0.71 22.31 -16.98
C GLU A 347 -0.55 22.86 -16.30
N LYS A 348 -1.54 21.97 -16.05
CA LYS A 348 -2.82 22.37 -15.46
C LYS A 348 -3.20 21.47 -14.29
N PHE A 349 -3.76 22.12 -13.28
CA PHE A 349 -4.41 21.48 -12.14
C PHE A 349 -5.79 22.10 -11.99
N GLU A 350 -6.83 21.30 -12.20
CA GLU A 350 -8.24 21.73 -12.17
C GLU A 350 -8.94 20.92 -11.06
N TRP A 351 -9.40 21.62 -10.03
CA TRP A 351 -10.12 21.03 -8.92
C TRP A 351 -11.62 21.19 -9.11
N THR A 352 -12.36 20.11 -8.87
CA THR A 352 -13.83 20.11 -8.75
C THR A 352 -14.21 19.59 -7.37
N PHE A 353 -14.94 20.39 -6.63
CA PHE A 353 -15.30 20.11 -5.26
C PHE A 353 -16.68 19.46 -5.13
N CYS A 354 -16.91 18.75 -4.03
CA CYS A 354 -18.17 18.03 -3.76
C CYS A 354 -19.42 18.93 -3.79
N ASP A 355 -19.28 20.24 -3.57
CA ASP A 355 -20.38 21.23 -3.66
C ASP A 355 -20.58 21.81 -5.07
N GLY A 356 -19.82 21.32 -6.06
CA GLY A 356 -19.88 21.78 -7.46
C GLY A 356 -19.06 23.02 -7.75
N THR A 357 -18.40 23.62 -6.77
CA THR A 357 -17.45 24.72 -7.02
C THR A 357 -16.14 24.19 -7.55
N SER A 358 -15.27 25.06 -8.07
CA SER A 358 -14.00 24.68 -8.67
C SER A 358 -12.87 25.65 -8.31
N ALA A 359 -11.63 25.19 -8.45
CA ALA A 359 -10.42 25.98 -8.32
C ALA A 359 -9.34 25.48 -9.27
N THR A 360 -8.28 26.27 -9.46
CA THR A 360 -7.12 25.90 -10.27
C THR A 360 -5.83 26.11 -9.49
N GLY A 361 -4.81 25.33 -9.81
CA GLY A 361 -3.48 25.42 -9.22
C GLY A 361 -3.04 24.14 -8.55
N PRO A 362 -1.72 23.95 -8.40
CA PRO A 362 -1.15 22.74 -7.83
C PRO A 362 -1.46 22.57 -6.32
N ARG A 363 -1.76 23.68 -5.63
CA ARG A 363 -2.24 23.73 -4.25
C ARG A 363 -3.42 24.67 -4.17
N VAL A 364 -4.47 24.27 -3.46
CA VAL A 364 -5.67 25.06 -3.23
C VAL A 364 -6.08 24.97 -1.74
N ARG A 365 -6.59 26.09 -1.19
CA ARG A 365 -7.09 26.11 0.20
C ARG A 365 -8.61 26.08 0.19
N ARG A 366 -9.18 25.29 1.08
CA ARG A 366 -10.63 25.14 1.23
C ARG A 366 -11.01 25.03 2.71
N THR A 367 -12.18 25.57 3.05
CA THR A 367 -12.81 25.44 4.36
C THR A 367 -14.06 24.58 4.22
N TYR A 368 -14.28 23.69 5.19
CA TYR A 368 -15.43 22.80 5.26
C TYR A 368 -16.24 23.10 6.51
N ASP A 369 -17.43 23.63 6.34
CA ASP A 369 -18.27 24.08 7.46
C ASP A 369 -19.09 22.96 8.09
N LYS A 370 -19.26 21.82 7.43
CA LYS A 370 -20.08 20.70 7.88
C LYS A 370 -19.26 19.44 8.06
N PRO A 371 -19.55 18.65 9.13
CA PRO A 371 -18.95 17.32 9.27
C PRO A 371 -19.33 16.40 8.11
N GLY A 372 -18.37 15.59 7.67
CA GLY A 372 -18.55 14.67 6.54
C GLY A 372 -17.21 14.10 6.06
N GLU A 373 -17.27 13.18 5.12
CA GLU A 373 -16.12 12.76 4.33
C GLU A 373 -16.25 13.32 2.92
N TYR A 374 -15.37 14.22 2.59
CA TYR A 374 -15.28 14.87 1.28
C TYR A 374 -14.21 14.19 0.45
N ASN A 375 -14.45 14.08 -0.84
CA ASN A 375 -13.54 13.46 -1.79
C ASN A 375 -13.44 14.38 -3.00
N GLU A 376 -12.44 15.25 -3.00
CA GLU A 376 -12.31 16.34 -3.95
C GLU A 376 -11.51 15.90 -5.17
N ILE A 377 -12.04 16.14 -6.35
CA ILE A 377 -11.45 15.68 -7.62
C ILE A 377 -10.39 16.67 -8.07
N VAL A 378 -9.18 16.18 -8.35
CA VAL A 378 -8.20 16.92 -9.16
C VAL A 378 -8.06 16.26 -10.54
N LYS A 379 -8.15 17.06 -11.58
CA LYS A 379 -7.74 16.71 -12.93
C LYS A 379 -6.40 17.37 -13.20
N VAL A 380 -5.43 16.60 -13.63
CA VAL A 380 -4.14 17.12 -14.09
C VAL A 380 -4.01 16.97 -15.61
N THR A 381 -3.32 17.91 -16.23
CA THR A 381 -3.04 17.88 -17.69
C THR A 381 -1.58 18.25 -17.90
N ASP A 382 -0.88 17.50 -18.71
CA ASP A 382 0.51 17.77 -19.08
C ASP A 382 0.63 18.53 -20.43
N ALA A 383 1.86 18.78 -20.84
CA ALA A 383 2.17 19.52 -22.07
C ALA A 383 1.68 18.81 -23.36
N SER A 384 1.56 17.50 -23.35
CA SER A 384 1.04 16.70 -24.47
C SER A 384 -0.48 16.69 -24.54
N GLY A 385 -1.15 17.17 -23.48
CA GLY A 385 -2.61 17.14 -23.35
C GLY A 385 -3.12 15.84 -22.73
N ASP A 386 -2.24 14.99 -22.25
CA ASP A 386 -2.63 13.81 -21.48
C ASP A 386 -3.23 14.23 -20.15
N ILE A 387 -4.26 13.50 -19.72
CA ILE A 387 -5.02 13.81 -18.51
C ILE A 387 -5.09 12.61 -17.57
N ASP A 388 -5.11 12.90 -16.27
CA ASP A 388 -5.43 11.92 -15.24
C ASP A 388 -6.17 12.58 -14.07
N TYR A 389 -6.78 11.76 -13.20
CA TYR A 389 -7.56 12.21 -12.07
C TYR A 389 -7.10 11.51 -10.80
N ASP A 390 -7.10 12.24 -9.69
CA ASP A 390 -7.00 11.68 -8.34
C ASP A 390 -7.96 12.41 -7.40
N PHE A 391 -8.10 11.89 -6.19
CA PHE A 391 -9.15 12.26 -5.26
C PHE A 391 -8.56 12.58 -3.89
N ALA A 392 -8.74 13.83 -3.43
CA ALA A 392 -8.27 14.27 -2.12
C ALA A 392 -9.35 14.01 -1.06
N VAL A 393 -9.09 13.11 -0.14
CA VAL A 393 -10.00 12.81 0.98
C VAL A 393 -9.78 13.80 2.10
N VAL A 394 -10.89 14.40 2.59
CA VAL A 394 -10.91 15.28 3.77
C VAL A 394 -11.98 14.79 4.71
N GLN A 395 -11.59 14.26 5.85
CA GLN A 395 -12.51 13.90 6.92
C GLN A 395 -12.69 15.10 7.86
N VAL A 396 -13.91 15.62 7.93
CA VAL A 396 -14.26 16.80 8.72
C VAL A 396 -15.08 16.40 9.92
N ILE A 397 -14.64 16.80 11.12
CA ILE A 397 -15.23 16.41 12.41
C ILE A 397 -15.81 17.64 13.10
N ASP A 398 -16.98 17.50 13.74
CA ASP A 398 -17.54 18.53 14.57
C ASP A 398 -16.77 18.66 15.90
N LYS A 399 -16.16 19.82 16.15
CA LYS A 399 -15.41 20.10 17.36
C LYS A 399 -16.26 20.05 18.62
N ASN A 400 -17.57 20.37 18.49
CA ASN A 400 -18.51 20.35 19.60
C ASN A 400 -19.05 18.95 19.90
N HIS A 401 -18.99 18.04 18.90
CA HIS A 401 -19.45 16.65 19.02
C HIS A 401 -18.39 15.69 18.44
N PRO A 402 -17.18 15.63 19.01
CA PRO A 402 -16.06 14.88 18.45
C PRO A 402 -16.25 13.36 18.49
N ASP A 403 -17.24 12.86 19.21
CA ASP A 403 -17.68 11.46 19.23
C ASP A 403 -18.55 11.09 18.03
N GLN A 404 -19.11 12.07 17.32
CA GLN A 404 -19.98 11.87 16.15
C GLN A 404 -19.18 11.88 14.85
N VAL A 405 -18.23 10.97 14.73
CA VAL A 405 -17.37 10.87 13.54
C VAL A 405 -18.21 10.50 12.32
N PRO A 406 -18.07 11.21 11.19
CA PRO A 406 -18.81 10.92 9.97
C PRO A 406 -18.59 9.50 9.43
N PRO A 407 -19.52 8.99 8.60
CA PRO A 407 -19.31 7.76 7.86
C PRO A 407 -18.13 7.90 6.89
N THR A 408 -17.56 6.76 6.46
CA THR A 408 -16.60 6.67 5.37
C THR A 408 -17.04 5.61 4.37
N ILE A 409 -16.57 5.68 3.13
CA ILE A 409 -16.88 4.73 2.06
C ILE A 409 -15.58 4.19 1.47
N HIS A 410 -15.52 2.86 1.34
CA HIS A 410 -14.58 2.21 0.44
C HIS A 410 -15.33 1.68 -0.78
N ALA A 411 -14.86 2.04 -1.98
CA ALA A 411 -15.40 1.56 -3.25
C ALA A 411 -14.29 1.01 -4.15
N ALA A 412 -14.64 0.02 -4.96
CA ALA A 412 -13.72 -0.61 -5.90
C ALA A 412 -14.49 -1.14 -7.11
N TYR A 413 -13.78 -1.35 -8.23
CA TYR A 413 -14.35 -1.99 -9.41
C TYR A 413 -13.38 -2.99 -10.03
N TYR A 414 -13.93 -3.90 -10.84
CA TYR A 414 -13.15 -4.90 -11.56
C TYR A 414 -13.85 -5.28 -12.87
N PRO A 415 -13.13 -5.53 -13.98
CA PRO A 415 -11.68 -5.34 -14.17
C PRO A 415 -11.30 -3.86 -14.25
N THR A 416 -9.98 -3.53 -14.06
CA THR A 416 -9.49 -2.16 -14.00
C THR A 416 -8.67 -1.73 -15.22
N PHE A 417 -8.44 -2.63 -16.17
CA PHE A 417 -7.66 -2.35 -17.40
C PHE A 417 -8.26 -3.12 -18.59
N ASP A 418 -7.84 -2.74 -19.80
CA ASP A 418 -8.28 -3.30 -21.09
C ASP A 418 -9.80 -3.23 -21.34
N LEU A 419 -10.49 -2.35 -20.63
CA LEU A 419 -11.92 -2.16 -20.75
C LEU A 419 -12.31 -1.62 -22.13
N LYS A 420 -13.33 -2.25 -22.74
CA LYS A 420 -13.93 -1.87 -24.02
C LYS A 420 -15.40 -1.48 -23.83
N PRO A 421 -15.96 -0.69 -24.75
CA PRO A 421 -17.39 -0.41 -24.74
C PRO A 421 -18.24 -1.69 -24.71
N GLY A 422 -19.15 -1.76 -23.75
CA GLY A 422 -20.05 -2.90 -23.54
C GLY A 422 -19.53 -3.97 -22.57
N ASP A 423 -18.27 -3.89 -22.12
CA ASP A 423 -17.75 -4.80 -21.10
C ASP A 423 -18.49 -4.63 -19.78
N GLU A 424 -18.71 -5.72 -19.08
CA GLU A 424 -19.32 -5.68 -17.76
C GLU A 424 -18.27 -5.36 -16.70
N ILE A 425 -18.55 -4.32 -15.94
CA ILE A 425 -17.74 -3.91 -14.81
C ILE A 425 -18.51 -4.15 -13.53
N THR A 426 -17.92 -4.89 -12.61
CA THR A 426 -18.47 -5.10 -11.27
C THR A 426 -17.98 -3.99 -10.34
N PHE A 427 -18.92 -3.33 -9.68
CA PHE A 427 -18.66 -2.31 -8.66
C PHE A 427 -19.00 -2.87 -7.28
N LYS A 428 -18.10 -2.67 -6.33
CA LYS A 428 -18.28 -3.04 -4.93
C LYS A 428 -18.15 -1.80 -4.06
N VAL A 429 -19.03 -1.67 -3.06
CA VAL A 429 -19.01 -0.56 -2.10
C VAL A 429 -19.31 -1.06 -0.71
N ARG A 430 -18.62 -0.51 0.28
CA ARG A 430 -18.89 -0.72 1.69
C ARG A 430 -18.75 0.59 2.44
N SER A 431 -19.80 0.97 3.19
CA SER A 431 -19.74 2.09 4.10
C SER A 431 -19.35 1.64 5.50
N PHE A 432 -18.77 2.55 6.25
CA PHE A 432 -18.33 2.35 7.62
C PHE A 432 -18.96 3.37 8.54
N ARG A 433 -19.13 3.03 9.82
CA ARG A 433 -19.68 3.90 10.87
C ARG A 433 -21.13 4.31 10.66
N THR A 434 -21.87 3.69 9.74
CA THR A 434 -23.31 3.85 9.59
C THR A 434 -23.96 2.58 9.06
N ARG A 435 -25.16 2.29 9.57
CA ARG A 435 -26.04 1.23 9.05
C ARG A 435 -27.29 1.80 8.40
N GLU A 436 -27.52 3.09 8.57
CA GLU A 436 -28.65 3.81 8.02
C GLU A 436 -28.39 4.29 6.60
N GLY A 437 -29.44 4.49 5.82
CA GLY A 437 -29.35 4.94 4.45
C GLY A 437 -28.86 3.84 3.49
N SER A 438 -28.58 4.23 2.27
CA SER A 438 -28.12 3.36 1.18
C SER A 438 -27.05 4.09 0.38
N GLU A 439 -26.17 3.31 -0.26
CA GLU A 439 -25.22 3.85 -1.23
C GLU A 439 -25.94 4.13 -2.55
N VAL A 440 -25.69 5.31 -3.12
CA VAL A 440 -26.25 5.74 -4.40
C VAL A 440 -25.11 5.98 -5.38
N TRP A 441 -25.04 5.15 -6.42
CA TRP A 441 -24.11 5.25 -7.51
C TRP A 441 -24.59 6.17 -8.62
N ASP A 442 -23.69 7.02 -9.11
CA ASP A 442 -23.76 7.75 -10.36
C ASP A 442 -22.52 7.36 -11.18
N PHE A 443 -22.70 6.71 -12.33
CA PHE A 443 -21.58 6.17 -13.11
C PHE A 443 -20.92 7.22 -14.03
N GLY A 444 -21.39 8.47 -14.01
CA GLY A 444 -20.77 9.57 -14.75
C GLY A 444 -20.99 9.57 -16.26
N ASP A 445 -21.83 8.69 -16.78
CA ASP A 445 -22.17 8.56 -18.20
C ASP A 445 -23.60 9.01 -18.53
N GLY A 446 -24.31 9.59 -17.56
CA GLY A 446 -25.70 10.03 -17.69
C GLY A 446 -26.73 8.90 -17.58
N SER A 447 -26.33 7.68 -17.27
CA SER A 447 -27.25 6.58 -16.97
C SER A 447 -28.02 6.81 -15.66
N PRO A 448 -29.17 6.15 -15.43
CA PRO A 448 -29.87 6.24 -14.16
C PRO A 448 -29.02 5.83 -12.97
N LYS A 449 -29.15 6.55 -11.86
CA LYS A 449 -28.48 6.22 -10.60
C LYS A 449 -28.94 4.88 -10.07
N VAL A 450 -28.04 4.15 -9.42
CA VAL A 450 -28.29 2.83 -8.84
C VAL A 450 -28.13 2.89 -7.34
N THR A 451 -29.13 2.41 -6.61
CA THR A 451 -29.11 2.33 -5.14
C THR A 451 -28.79 0.90 -4.72
N VAL A 452 -27.84 0.76 -3.80
CA VAL A 452 -27.45 -0.52 -3.21
C VAL A 452 -27.31 -0.36 -1.69
N GLN A 453 -27.17 -1.46 -0.95
CA GLN A 453 -27.05 -1.44 0.50
C GLN A 453 -25.92 -2.37 0.94
N SER A 454 -24.84 -1.81 1.51
CA SER A 454 -23.82 -2.56 2.22
C SER A 454 -24.22 -2.80 3.69
N ASP A 455 -23.48 -3.68 4.38
CA ASP A 455 -23.74 -4.02 5.77
C ASP A 455 -23.33 -2.91 6.80
N GLY A 456 -22.73 -1.82 6.34
CA GLY A 456 -22.21 -0.76 7.22
C GLY A 456 -21.05 -1.22 8.10
N ASN A 457 -20.33 -2.26 7.69
CA ASN A 457 -19.29 -2.95 8.46
C ASN A 457 -19.81 -3.55 9.79
N ALA A 458 -21.04 -4.09 9.76
CA ALA A 458 -21.67 -4.72 10.92
C ALA A 458 -20.87 -5.91 11.44
N LYS A 459 -20.23 -6.68 10.53
CA LYS A 459 -19.27 -7.73 10.82
C LYS A 459 -18.07 -7.55 9.92
N VAL A 460 -16.90 -7.36 10.50
CA VAL A 460 -15.66 -7.04 9.77
C VAL A 460 -15.42 -7.98 8.57
N HIS A 461 -15.55 -9.29 8.76
CA HIS A 461 -15.30 -10.31 7.73
C HIS A 461 -16.58 -10.90 7.13
N ASP A 462 -17.70 -10.18 7.13
CA ASP A 462 -18.93 -10.67 6.48
C ASP A 462 -18.67 -10.89 4.99
N PRO A 463 -18.87 -12.11 4.44
CA PRO A 463 -18.64 -12.38 3.02
C PRO A 463 -19.58 -11.58 2.10
N ASN A 464 -20.70 -11.09 2.62
CA ASN A 464 -21.67 -10.26 1.91
C ASN A 464 -21.64 -8.80 2.39
N GLY A 465 -20.56 -8.36 3.08
CA GLY A 465 -20.46 -7.02 3.65
C GLY A 465 -20.46 -5.90 2.60
N TYR A 466 -19.88 -6.16 1.44
CA TYR A 466 -19.93 -5.26 0.29
C TYR A 466 -21.25 -5.39 -0.47
N ALA A 467 -21.87 -4.25 -0.78
CA ALA A 467 -22.90 -4.20 -1.79
C ALA A 467 -22.27 -4.27 -3.19
N VAL A 468 -22.92 -4.96 -4.11
CA VAL A 468 -22.41 -5.23 -5.46
C VAL A 468 -23.42 -4.75 -6.49
N THR A 469 -22.93 -4.10 -7.54
CA THR A 469 -23.69 -3.77 -8.73
C THR A 469 -22.81 -3.91 -9.98
N THR A 470 -23.40 -3.91 -11.16
CA THR A 470 -22.66 -3.94 -12.43
C THR A 470 -23.05 -2.77 -13.31
N HIS A 471 -22.13 -2.33 -14.15
CA HIS A 471 -22.38 -1.31 -15.17
C HIS A 471 -21.63 -1.61 -16.47
N ARG A 472 -22.13 -1.05 -17.59
CA ARG A 472 -21.52 -1.16 -18.92
C ARG A 472 -21.50 0.21 -19.59
N TYR A 473 -20.30 0.76 -19.79
CA TYR A 473 -20.14 1.99 -20.56
C TYR A 473 -20.28 1.71 -22.06
N LYS A 474 -21.06 2.51 -22.75
CA LYS A 474 -21.38 2.30 -24.18
C LYS A 474 -20.36 2.88 -25.14
N THR A 475 -19.59 3.87 -24.69
CA THR A 475 -18.61 4.60 -25.52
C THR A 475 -17.25 4.60 -24.84
N PRO A 476 -16.15 4.72 -25.63
CA PRO A 476 -14.83 4.97 -25.05
C PRO A 476 -14.82 6.31 -24.31
N GLY A 477 -14.03 6.39 -23.26
CA GLY A 477 -13.89 7.62 -22.46
C GLY A 477 -13.27 7.38 -21.08
N ARG A 478 -13.08 8.49 -20.36
CA ARG A 478 -12.76 8.48 -18.94
C ARG A 478 -14.01 8.93 -18.18
N TYR A 479 -14.44 8.11 -17.26
CA TYR A 479 -15.64 8.34 -16.46
C TYR A 479 -15.26 8.45 -14.99
N ILE A 480 -15.91 9.34 -14.26
CA ILE A 480 -15.82 9.42 -12.80
C ILE A 480 -17.12 8.86 -12.23
N ALA A 481 -17.06 7.62 -11.78
CA ALA A 481 -18.16 7.04 -11.01
C ALA A 481 -18.10 7.57 -9.59
N THR A 482 -19.24 8.01 -9.07
CA THR A 482 -19.40 8.57 -7.74
C THR A 482 -20.35 7.74 -6.93
N VAL A 483 -20.01 7.43 -5.69
CA VAL A 483 -20.94 6.82 -4.74
C VAL A 483 -21.03 7.68 -3.47
N ARG A 484 -22.26 7.80 -2.96
CA ARG A 484 -22.58 8.64 -1.78
C ARG A 484 -23.43 7.86 -0.81
N ARG A 485 -23.25 8.11 0.48
CA ARG A 485 -24.15 7.67 1.57
C ARG A 485 -24.20 8.70 2.68
N SER A 486 -25.39 8.95 3.21
CA SER A 486 -25.59 9.79 4.41
C SER A 486 -26.04 8.93 5.58
N ASN A 487 -25.62 9.31 6.79
CA ASN A 487 -26.14 8.73 8.02
C ASN A 487 -27.38 9.48 8.51
N GLU A 488 -27.94 9.03 9.63
CA GLU A 488 -29.13 9.61 10.27
C GLU A 488 -28.96 11.08 10.73
N ARG A 489 -27.70 11.55 10.86
CA ARG A 489 -27.39 12.95 11.21
C ARG A 489 -27.22 13.83 9.98
N GLY A 490 -27.36 13.28 8.78
CA GLY A 490 -27.09 14.00 7.54
C GLY A 490 -25.61 14.21 7.24
N HIS A 491 -24.70 13.54 7.95
CA HIS A 491 -23.29 13.52 7.55
C HIS A 491 -23.14 12.64 6.31
N GLU A 492 -22.57 13.19 5.27
CA GLU A 492 -22.37 12.50 4.00
C GLU A 492 -20.95 11.98 3.89
N ALA A 493 -20.80 10.80 3.27
CA ALA A 493 -19.56 10.29 2.74
C ALA A 493 -19.65 10.15 1.23
N ILE A 494 -18.57 10.49 0.54
CA ILE A 494 -18.48 10.48 -0.92
C ILE A 494 -17.17 9.81 -1.32
N THR A 495 -17.24 8.94 -2.35
CA THR A 495 -16.05 8.37 -2.96
C THR A 495 -16.19 8.38 -4.48
N HIS A 496 -15.08 8.58 -5.16
CA HIS A 496 -14.97 8.59 -6.62
C HIS A 496 -14.07 7.47 -7.12
N LEU A 497 -14.38 6.96 -8.31
CA LEU A 497 -13.56 6.02 -9.05
C LEU A 497 -13.38 6.53 -10.48
N GLN A 498 -12.13 6.51 -10.97
CA GLN A 498 -11.85 6.77 -12.38
C GLN A 498 -11.93 5.46 -13.16
N ILE A 499 -12.75 5.42 -14.22
CA ILE A 499 -12.87 4.30 -15.13
C ILE A 499 -12.40 4.73 -16.51
N VAL A 500 -11.44 3.99 -17.09
CA VAL A 500 -10.91 4.26 -18.43
C VAL A 500 -11.38 3.17 -19.39
N VAL A 501 -12.24 3.53 -20.33
CA VAL A 501 -12.75 2.64 -21.38
C VAL A 501 -12.05 3.02 -22.69
N SER A 502 -11.26 2.11 -23.23
CA SER A 502 -10.43 2.34 -24.42
C SER A 502 -11.21 2.14 -25.71
N HIS A 503 -10.72 2.71 -26.81
CA HIS A 503 -11.19 2.35 -28.14
C HIS A 503 -10.95 0.86 -28.43
N ARG A 504 -11.80 0.27 -29.27
CA ARG A 504 -11.65 -1.12 -29.73
C ARG A 504 -10.38 -1.32 -30.56
#